data_809ccdbc514ded1108ce5ce739d953b8
#
_entry.id   809ccdbc514ded1108ce5ce739d953b8
#
_cell.length_a   1.000
_cell.length_b   1.000
_cell.length_c   1.000
_cell.angle_alpha   90.00
_cell.angle_beta   90.00
_cell.angle_gamma   90.00
#
_symmetry.space_group_name_H-M   'P 1'
#
loop_
_entity.id
_entity.type
_entity.pdbx_description
1 polymer ?
#
loop_
_entity_poly.entity_id
_entity_poly.type
_entity_poly.pdbx_seq_one_letter_code
_entity_poly.pdbx_strand_id
1 'polypeptide(L)'
;TKVGCNAGDCGACTVLLDGDPVCACLVPAGQVAGRQIETAESLAGKDRALSALQAAFLRHGAAQCGICTPGMMMAATALLRRDAAPDRQAVEDALGGVLCRCTGYAKIIDAVMDAGRSVADSAMPAAGAAIGASVERLDGRAKVDTSERFGADSWPDGARLVRAIRSPHYLADFTFGDLDGWAAGHRQIDAVITAADIAGTNAFGVIPPFADQPALAEGTARFRGEAVALVVGDADWLAGADLSGFPVTWQAREAAIEVAAARA
;
A
#
# COMPACT_ATOMS: atom_id res chain seq x y z
N THR A 1 5.88 7.14 8.29
CA THR A 1 5.30 5.85 8.69
C THR A 1 4.37 5.32 7.60
N LYS A 2 4.39 4.01 7.34
CA LYS A 2 3.55 3.36 6.30
C LYS A 2 2.65 2.30 6.94
N VAL A 3 1.50 2.04 6.32
CA VAL A 3 0.54 1.02 6.77
C VAL A 3 0.42 -0.04 5.67
N GLY A 4 0.85 -1.28 5.97
CA GLY A 4 0.81 -2.39 5.02
C GLY A 4 -0.40 -3.30 5.22
N CYS A 5 -0.66 -3.76 6.43
CA CYS A 5 -1.72 -4.74 6.72
C CYS A 5 -2.81 -4.24 7.67
N ASN A 6 -2.51 -3.26 8.51
CA ASN A 6 -3.39 -2.75 9.59
C ASN A 6 -3.89 -3.86 10.55
N ALA A 7 -3.10 -4.93 10.72
CA ALA A 7 -3.47 -6.12 11.48
C ALA A 7 -2.33 -6.63 12.40
N GLY A 8 -1.27 -5.83 12.58
CA GLY A 8 -0.14 -6.19 13.44
C GLY A 8 0.83 -7.23 12.90
N ASP A 9 0.73 -7.58 11.61
CA ASP A 9 1.48 -8.67 11.01
C ASP A 9 2.75 -8.20 10.26
N CYS A 10 2.64 -7.17 9.41
CA CYS A 10 3.71 -6.80 8.48
C CYS A 10 4.79 -5.88 9.06
N GLY A 11 4.58 -5.21 10.18
CA GLY A 11 5.53 -4.31 10.81
C GLY A 11 5.86 -3.00 10.05
N ALA A 12 5.26 -2.73 8.89
CA ALA A 12 5.53 -1.51 8.12
C ALA A 12 5.20 -0.22 8.91
N CYS A 13 4.29 -0.31 9.87
CA CYS A 13 3.89 0.78 10.75
C CYS A 13 4.71 0.87 12.04
N THR A 14 5.83 0.17 12.17
CA THR A 14 6.65 0.21 13.38
C THR A 14 7.11 1.64 13.69
N VAL A 15 6.91 2.03 14.94
CA VAL A 15 7.36 3.28 15.57
C VAL A 15 8.06 2.95 16.88
N LEU A 16 8.76 3.91 17.47
CA LEU A 16 9.26 3.73 18.84
C LEU A 16 8.29 4.40 19.81
N LEU A 17 7.89 3.66 20.82
CA LEU A 17 7.09 4.13 21.95
C LEU A 17 7.94 4.04 23.21
N ASP A 18 8.37 5.19 23.76
CA ASP A 18 9.36 5.27 24.83
C ASP A 18 10.67 4.52 24.51
N GLY A 19 11.06 4.48 23.24
CA GLY A 19 12.27 3.84 22.76
C GLY A 19 12.10 2.37 22.31
N ASP A 20 10.98 1.74 22.58
CA ASP A 20 10.71 0.35 22.18
C ASP A 20 9.93 0.27 20.86
N PRO A 21 10.30 -0.66 19.94
CA PRO A 21 9.61 -0.80 18.68
C PRO A 21 8.25 -1.47 18.86
N VAL A 22 7.20 -0.82 18.36
CA VAL A 22 5.82 -1.32 18.40
C VAL A 22 5.14 -1.17 17.05
N CYS A 23 4.21 -2.08 16.72
CA CYS A 23 3.32 -1.94 15.57
C CYS A 23 2.24 -0.89 15.88
N ALA A 24 2.35 0.32 15.31
CA ALA A 24 1.42 1.42 15.60
C ALA A 24 -0.05 1.07 15.32
N CYS A 25 -0.34 0.20 14.35
CA CYS A 25 -1.70 -0.23 14.04
C CYS A 25 -2.38 -1.05 15.16
N LEU A 26 -1.62 -1.54 16.15
CA LEU A 26 -2.14 -2.27 17.31
C LEU A 26 -2.17 -1.42 18.58
N VAL A 27 -1.66 -0.18 18.55
CA VAL A 27 -1.59 0.68 19.73
C VAL A 27 -2.76 1.67 19.72
N PRO A 28 -3.75 1.54 20.62
CA PRO A 28 -4.82 2.52 20.76
C PRO A 28 -4.30 3.90 21.15
N ALA A 29 -4.81 4.95 20.54
CA ALA A 29 -4.37 6.33 20.82
C ALA A 29 -4.43 6.72 22.30
N GLY A 30 -5.40 6.19 23.06
CA GLY A 30 -5.51 6.44 24.50
C GLY A 30 -4.35 5.88 25.33
N GLN A 31 -3.62 4.88 24.83
CA GLN A 31 -2.47 4.28 25.51
C GLN A 31 -1.16 5.07 25.36
N VAL A 32 -1.14 6.05 24.45
CA VAL A 32 0.07 6.84 24.18
C VAL A 32 0.04 8.21 24.88
N ALA A 33 -1.00 8.49 25.66
CA ALA A 33 -1.10 9.74 26.42
C ALA A 33 0.07 9.86 27.41
N GLY A 34 0.83 10.95 27.29
CA GLY A 34 2.01 11.22 28.12
C GLY A 34 3.26 10.39 27.79
N ARG A 35 3.24 9.60 26.72
CA ARG A 35 4.39 8.81 26.26
C ARG A 35 5.09 9.47 25.07
N GLN A 36 6.36 9.12 24.87
CA GLN A 36 7.15 9.62 23.74
C GLN A 36 6.98 8.71 22.53
N ILE A 37 6.59 9.29 21.40
CA ILE A 37 6.49 8.58 20.11
C ILE A 37 7.56 9.12 19.19
N GLU A 38 8.33 8.21 18.59
CA GLU A 38 9.27 8.53 17.51
C GLU A 38 8.89 7.76 16.24
N THR A 39 8.92 8.45 15.12
CA THR A 39 8.61 7.89 13.80
C THR A 39 9.79 8.04 12.86
N ALA A 40 9.78 7.33 11.72
CA ALA A 40 10.89 7.36 10.77
C ALA A 40 11.19 8.76 10.21
N GLU A 41 10.21 9.65 10.25
CA GLU A 41 10.35 11.06 9.85
C GLU A 41 11.32 11.82 10.76
N SER A 42 11.48 11.39 12.02
CA SER A 42 12.42 12.02 12.98
C SER A 42 13.87 11.60 12.80
N LEU A 43 14.15 10.59 11.96
CA LEU A 43 15.51 10.08 11.75
C LEU A 43 16.37 11.00 10.90
N ALA A 44 15.77 11.82 10.04
CA ALA A 44 16.48 12.84 9.29
C ALA A 44 16.84 14.01 10.21
N GLY A 45 18.07 14.51 10.07
CA GLY A 45 18.55 15.70 10.78
C GLY A 45 17.89 16.99 10.30
N LYS A 46 18.33 18.12 10.90
CA LYS A 46 17.97 19.44 10.39
C LYS A 46 18.35 19.54 8.91
N ASP A 47 17.57 20.26 8.14
CA ASP A 47 17.75 20.42 6.69
C ASP A 47 17.65 19.08 5.90
N ARG A 48 16.99 18.07 6.46
CA ARG A 48 16.81 16.73 5.87
C ARG A 48 18.13 16.00 5.56
N ALA A 49 19.17 16.28 6.34
CA ALA A 49 20.39 15.50 6.29
C ALA A 49 20.10 14.05 6.71
N LEU A 50 20.57 13.11 5.90
CA LEU A 50 20.38 11.69 6.20
C LEU A 50 21.16 11.30 7.46
N SER A 51 20.53 10.54 8.36
CA SER A 51 21.25 9.85 9.44
C SER A 51 22.19 8.79 8.88
N ALA A 52 23.13 8.32 9.68
CA ALA A 52 24.06 7.25 9.28
C ALA A 52 23.32 6.01 8.79
N LEU A 53 22.22 5.62 9.45
CA LEU A 53 21.37 4.51 9.04
C LEU A 53 20.69 4.76 7.70
N GLN A 54 20.08 5.92 7.50
CA GLN A 54 19.47 6.30 6.22
C GLN A 54 20.48 6.31 5.07
N ALA A 55 21.66 6.85 5.30
CA ALA A 55 22.74 6.86 4.32
C ALA A 55 23.22 5.44 3.98
N ALA A 56 23.33 4.55 4.99
CA ALA A 56 23.67 3.16 4.76
C ALA A 56 22.60 2.44 3.93
N PHE A 57 21.30 2.65 4.22
CA PHE A 57 20.20 2.10 3.42
C PHE A 57 20.26 2.55 1.96
N LEU A 58 20.62 3.81 1.72
CA LEU A 58 20.75 4.37 0.38
C LEU A 58 21.93 3.72 -0.37
N ARG A 59 23.11 3.68 0.25
CA ARG A 59 24.34 3.06 -0.33
C ARG A 59 24.15 1.59 -0.70
N HIS A 60 23.56 0.82 0.20
CA HIS A 60 23.34 -0.62 -0.02
C HIS A 60 22.15 -0.92 -0.94
N GLY A 61 21.37 0.09 -1.33
CA GLY A 61 20.12 -0.12 -2.07
C GLY A 61 19.15 -0.99 -1.27
N ALA A 62 19.10 -0.79 0.05
CA ALA A 62 18.28 -1.55 1.00
C ALA A 62 16.77 -1.21 0.91
N ALA A 63 16.40 -0.13 0.23
CA ALA A 63 15.01 0.23 -0.07
C ALA A 63 14.70 -0.02 -1.54
N GLN A 64 13.76 -0.90 -1.86
CA GLN A 64 13.26 -1.08 -3.23
C GLN A 64 11.91 -0.37 -3.42
N CYS A 65 10.76 -0.96 -3.06
CA CYS A 65 9.49 -0.25 -3.14
C CYS A 65 9.34 0.83 -2.07
N GLY A 66 9.99 0.70 -0.91
CA GLY A 66 9.99 1.69 0.17
C GLY A 66 8.90 1.50 1.23
N ILE A 67 7.95 0.57 1.05
CA ILE A 67 6.83 0.38 2.00
C ILE A 67 7.30 -0.10 3.37
N CYS A 68 8.20 -1.08 3.43
CA CYS A 68 8.73 -1.59 4.71
C CYS A 68 9.83 -0.69 5.29
N THR A 69 10.42 0.19 4.50
CA THR A 69 11.63 0.94 4.86
C THR A 69 11.48 1.76 6.15
N PRO A 70 10.39 2.51 6.38
CA PRO A 70 10.22 3.22 7.66
C PRO A 70 10.22 2.26 8.86
N GLY A 71 9.47 1.16 8.79
CA GLY A 71 9.43 0.15 9.86
C GLY A 71 10.77 -0.51 10.11
N MET A 72 11.50 -0.89 9.05
CA MET A 72 12.85 -1.45 9.14
C MET A 72 13.82 -0.48 9.82
N MET A 73 13.78 0.80 9.44
CA MET A 73 14.64 1.82 10.05
C MET A 73 14.31 2.06 11.51
N MET A 74 13.04 2.01 11.92
CA MET A 74 12.68 2.16 13.34
C MET A 74 13.12 0.95 14.17
N ALA A 75 12.92 -0.27 13.68
CA ALA A 75 13.41 -1.49 14.33
C ALA A 75 14.96 -1.49 14.46
N ALA A 76 15.65 -1.13 13.37
CA ALA A 76 17.11 -1.00 13.38
C ALA A 76 17.61 0.10 14.32
N THR A 77 16.90 1.23 14.40
CA THR A 77 17.24 2.33 15.31
C THR A 77 17.15 1.89 16.77
N ALA A 78 16.11 1.14 17.14
CA ALA A 78 15.99 0.57 18.49
C ALA A 78 17.15 -0.38 18.83
N LEU A 79 17.57 -1.21 17.87
CA LEU A 79 18.74 -2.07 18.04
C LEU A 79 20.02 -1.27 18.22
N LEU A 80 20.32 -0.35 17.29
CA LEU A 80 21.57 0.43 17.27
C LEU A 80 21.72 1.35 18.48
N ARG A 81 20.64 1.75 19.14
CA ARG A 81 20.68 2.49 20.42
C ARG A 81 21.10 1.60 21.60
N ARG A 82 20.81 0.31 21.54
CA ARG A 82 21.18 -0.67 22.58
C ARG A 82 22.54 -1.30 22.32
N ASP A 83 22.86 -1.51 21.06
CA ASP A 83 24.14 -2.09 20.61
C ASP A 83 24.58 -1.35 19.35
N ALA A 84 25.66 -0.56 19.47
CA ALA A 84 26.20 0.24 18.38
C ALA A 84 26.95 -0.58 17.30
N ALA A 85 27.23 -1.85 17.57
CA ALA A 85 27.97 -2.74 16.66
C ALA A 85 27.39 -4.16 16.69
N PRO A 86 26.09 -4.32 16.37
CA PRO A 86 25.42 -5.61 16.50
C PRO A 86 26.02 -6.64 15.53
N ASP A 87 26.01 -7.89 15.93
CA ASP A 87 26.30 -8.98 15.03
C ASP A 87 25.11 -9.23 14.08
N ARG A 88 25.35 -10.06 13.06
CA ARG A 88 24.35 -10.36 12.04
C ARG A 88 23.08 -10.98 12.64
N GLN A 89 23.21 -11.88 13.61
CA GLN A 89 22.08 -12.55 14.23
C GLN A 89 21.20 -11.55 15.00
N ALA A 90 21.80 -10.64 15.75
CA ALA A 90 21.09 -9.60 16.46
C ALA A 90 20.30 -8.67 15.51
N VAL A 91 20.88 -8.37 14.33
CA VAL A 91 20.19 -7.60 13.29
C VAL A 91 19.02 -8.40 12.71
N GLU A 92 19.19 -9.65 12.37
CA GLU A 92 18.14 -10.53 11.84
C GLU A 92 16.98 -10.65 12.83
N ASP A 93 17.27 -10.85 14.11
CA ASP A 93 16.26 -10.93 15.17
C ASP A 93 15.49 -9.62 15.34
N ALA A 94 16.20 -8.48 15.35
CA ALA A 94 15.57 -7.17 15.49
C ALA A 94 14.67 -6.80 14.30
N LEU A 95 15.02 -7.24 13.10
CA LEU A 95 14.25 -6.97 11.88
C LEU A 95 13.12 -7.98 11.64
N GLY A 96 13.10 -9.10 12.39
CA GLY A 96 12.16 -10.22 12.21
C GLY A 96 10.67 -9.83 12.28
N GLY A 97 10.34 -8.72 12.98
CA GLY A 97 8.99 -8.19 13.07
C GLY A 97 8.55 -7.31 11.89
N VAL A 98 9.40 -7.09 10.87
CA VAL A 98 9.08 -6.24 9.72
C VAL A 98 9.25 -7.01 8.41
N LEU A 99 8.16 -7.19 7.66
CA LEU A 99 8.18 -7.96 6.43
C LEU A 99 8.65 -7.11 5.23
N CYS A 100 9.58 -7.68 4.45
CA CYS A 100 9.98 -7.12 3.16
C CYS A 100 9.81 -8.17 2.06
N ARG A 101 9.07 -7.83 0.99
CA ARG A 101 8.85 -8.72 -0.16
C ARG A 101 9.86 -8.52 -1.29
N CYS A 102 10.62 -7.41 -1.28
CA CYS A 102 11.42 -6.99 -2.42
C CYS A 102 12.90 -7.40 -2.32
N THR A 103 13.54 -7.26 -1.14
CA THR A 103 15.00 -7.25 -1.00
C THR A 103 15.61 -8.60 -0.63
N GLY A 104 14.82 -9.54 -0.13
CA GLY A 104 15.33 -10.77 0.49
C GLY A 104 16.16 -10.51 1.77
N TYR A 105 15.99 -9.32 2.37
CA TYR A 105 16.63 -8.85 3.62
C TYR A 105 18.14 -8.61 3.57
N ALA A 106 18.92 -9.33 2.75
CA ALA A 106 20.38 -9.27 2.77
C ALA A 106 20.93 -7.84 2.77
N LYS A 107 20.48 -7.01 1.82
CA LYS A 107 20.92 -5.60 1.72
C LYS A 107 20.48 -4.75 2.92
N ILE A 108 19.33 -5.06 3.53
CA ILE A 108 18.86 -4.36 4.72
C ILE A 108 19.76 -4.70 5.91
N ILE A 109 20.07 -5.97 6.12
CA ILE A 109 20.96 -6.45 7.18
C ILE A 109 22.34 -5.82 7.02
N ASP A 110 22.90 -5.87 5.80
CA ASP A 110 24.22 -5.29 5.52
C ASP A 110 24.22 -3.77 5.78
N ALA A 111 23.15 -3.06 5.44
CA ALA A 111 23.02 -1.63 5.72
C ALA A 111 22.96 -1.32 7.21
N VAL A 112 22.25 -2.13 8.02
CA VAL A 112 22.21 -1.96 9.48
C VAL A 112 23.58 -2.21 10.11
N MET A 113 24.27 -3.27 9.69
CA MET A 113 25.62 -3.59 10.17
C MET A 113 26.65 -2.52 9.80
N ASP A 114 26.42 -1.78 8.71
CA ASP A 114 27.28 -0.71 8.22
C ASP A 114 26.93 0.69 8.76
N ALA A 115 25.75 0.84 9.35
CA ALA A 115 25.26 2.14 9.82
C ALA A 115 26.11 2.80 10.91
N GLY A 116 26.85 2.00 11.69
CA GLY A 116 27.79 2.50 12.71
C GLY A 116 29.19 2.80 12.17
N ARG A 117 29.45 2.51 10.91
CA ARG A 117 30.77 2.72 10.28
C ARG A 117 30.78 3.95 9.42
N SER A 118 31.84 4.76 9.53
CA SER A 118 32.04 5.90 8.62
C SER A 118 32.51 5.36 7.26
N VAL A 119 31.60 5.26 6.31
CA VAL A 119 31.91 4.85 4.93
C VAL A 119 31.77 6.08 4.03
N ALA A 120 32.74 6.27 3.14
CA ALA A 120 32.68 7.36 2.17
C ALA A 120 31.44 7.24 1.27
N ASP A 121 30.82 8.37 0.97
CA ASP A 121 29.72 8.43 0.01
C ASP A 121 30.18 7.88 -1.35
N SER A 122 29.33 7.12 -2.03
CA SER A 122 29.61 6.67 -3.38
C SER A 122 29.66 7.88 -4.33
N ALA A 123 30.85 8.20 -4.84
CA ALA A 123 30.99 9.26 -5.81
C ALA A 123 30.34 8.87 -7.15
N MET A 124 29.72 9.81 -7.83
CA MET A 124 29.25 9.60 -9.19
C MET A 124 30.43 9.24 -10.11
N PRO A 125 30.31 8.20 -10.92
CA PRO A 125 31.39 7.84 -11.85
C PRO A 125 31.63 8.94 -12.86
N ALA A 126 32.89 9.07 -13.29
CA ALA A 126 33.23 9.96 -14.39
C ALA A 126 32.48 9.59 -15.69
N ALA A 127 32.34 10.55 -16.61
CA ALA A 127 31.73 10.30 -17.91
C ALA A 127 32.44 9.13 -18.62
N GLY A 128 31.68 8.13 -19.09
CA GLY A 128 32.19 6.91 -19.73
C GLY A 128 32.59 5.79 -18.76
N ALA A 129 32.54 5.98 -17.46
CA ALA A 129 32.91 4.98 -16.43
C ALA A 129 31.72 4.40 -15.66
N ALA A 130 30.51 4.49 -16.21
CA ALA A 130 29.28 4.07 -15.51
C ALA A 130 29.11 2.54 -15.43
N ILE A 131 29.69 1.79 -16.39
CA ILE A 131 29.55 0.33 -16.42
C ILE A 131 30.31 -0.27 -15.25
N GLY A 132 29.60 -1.03 -14.41
CA GLY A 132 30.14 -1.65 -13.20
C GLY A 132 30.27 -0.71 -11.98
N ALA A 133 29.91 0.59 -12.14
CA ALA A 133 29.87 1.51 -11.01
C ALA A 133 28.68 1.23 -10.10
N SER A 134 28.91 1.29 -8.78
CA SER A 134 27.85 1.20 -7.78
C SER A 134 27.31 2.61 -7.52
N VAL A 135 26.22 2.97 -8.19
CA VAL A 135 25.56 4.26 -8.02
C VAL A 135 24.32 4.17 -7.18
N GLU A 136 24.00 5.23 -6.45
CA GLU A 136 22.76 5.32 -5.70
C GLU A 136 21.55 5.37 -6.65
N ARG A 137 20.43 4.81 -6.19
CA ARG A 137 19.16 4.91 -6.93
C ARG A 137 18.70 6.38 -7.00
N LEU A 138 18.19 6.78 -8.16
CA LEU A 138 17.65 8.13 -8.35
C LEU A 138 16.49 8.45 -7.39
N ASP A 139 15.62 7.45 -7.14
CA ASP A 139 14.47 7.55 -6.23
C ASP A 139 14.78 7.07 -4.80
N GLY A 140 16.03 6.67 -4.53
CA GLY A 140 16.41 6.03 -3.27
C GLY A 140 16.32 6.96 -2.07
N ARG A 141 16.73 8.24 -2.26
CA ARG A 141 16.71 9.23 -1.19
C ARG A 141 15.30 9.45 -0.62
N ALA A 142 14.30 9.61 -1.48
CA ALA A 142 12.92 9.81 -1.06
C ALA A 142 12.37 8.65 -0.24
N LYS A 143 12.83 7.41 -0.51
CA LYS A 143 12.43 6.22 0.22
C LYS A 143 13.03 6.13 1.62
N VAL A 144 14.27 6.58 1.79
CA VAL A 144 14.96 6.52 3.08
C VAL A 144 14.71 7.74 3.96
N ASP A 145 14.43 8.91 3.39
CA ASP A 145 14.06 10.11 4.14
C ASP A 145 12.54 10.24 4.37
N THR A 146 11.79 9.23 3.95
CA THR A 146 10.32 9.12 4.09
C THR A 146 9.49 10.10 3.28
N SER A 147 10.10 10.84 2.35
CA SER A 147 9.40 11.79 1.48
C SER A 147 8.76 11.15 0.24
N GLU A 148 9.01 9.85 0.01
CA GLU A 148 8.40 9.13 -1.11
C GLU A 148 6.89 9.20 -1.05
N ARG A 149 6.30 9.60 -2.17
CA ARG A 149 4.85 9.61 -2.37
C ARG A 149 4.48 8.44 -3.27
N PHE A 150 3.55 7.62 -2.82
CA PHE A 150 2.99 6.53 -3.59
C PHE A 150 1.72 6.99 -4.32
N GLY A 151 1.25 6.21 -5.29
CA GLY A 151 0.13 6.60 -6.13
C GLY A 151 -1.14 7.01 -5.38
N ALA A 152 -1.37 6.46 -4.18
CA ALA A 152 -2.51 6.81 -3.34
C ALA A 152 -2.26 8.00 -2.38
N ASP A 153 -1.05 8.56 -2.35
CA ASP A 153 -0.71 9.66 -1.44
C ASP A 153 -0.94 11.05 -2.08
N SER A 154 -1.28 11.08 -3.36
CA SER A 154 -1.53 12.34 -4.08
C SER A 154 -2.37 12.13 -5.33
N TRP A 155 -3.22 13.08 -5.61
CA TRP A 155 -4.03 13.16 -6.81
C TRP A 155 -4.06 14.61 -7.31
N PRO A 156 -4.34 14.85 -8.61
CA PRO A 156 -4.47 16.19 -9.15
C PRO A 156 -5.60 16.97 -8.47
N ASP A 157 -5.47 18.28 -8.40
CA ASP A 157 -6.54 19.14 -7.94
C ASP A 157 -7.80 18.94 -8.80
N GLY A 158 -8.95 18.80 -8.14
CA GLY A 158 -10.21 18.53 -8.80
C GLY A 158 -10.41 17.09 -9.28
N ALA A 159 -9.52 16.15 -8.92
CA ALA A 159 -9.72 14.73 -9.19
C ALA A 159 -11.05 14.25 -8.59
N ARG A 160 -11.76 13.41 -9.35
CA ARG A 160 -13.01 12.79 -8.91
C ARG A 160 -12.75 11.45 -8.24
N LEU A 161 -13.59 11.10 -7.28
CA LEU A 161 -13.57 9.78 -6.68
C LEU A 161 -14.46 8.84 -7.51
N VAL A 162 -14.04 7.58 -7.59
CA VAL A 162 -14.83 6.50 -8.18
C VAL A 162 -15.09 5.44 -7.11
N ARG A 163 -16.36 5.10 -6.93
CA ARG A 163 -16.77 3.99 -6.05
C ARG A 163 -17.51 2.93 -6.84
N ALA A 164 -17.14 1.68 -6.64
CA ALA A 164 -17.80 0.55 -7.27
C ALA A 164 -19.05 0.12 -6.49
N ILE A 165 -20.15 -0.09 -7.20
CA ILE A 165 -21.33 -0.82 -6.73
C ILE A 165 -21.02 -2.31 -6.92
N ARG A 166 -21.12 -3.07 -5.84
CA ARG A 166 -20.71 -4.47 -5.80
C ARG A 166 -21.83 -5.39 -5.38
N SER A 167 -21.85 -6.61 -5.95
CA SER A 167 -22.80 -7.62 -5.56
C SER A 167 -22.66 -8.00 -4.07
N PRO A 168 -23.75 -7.99 -3.30
CA PRO A 168 -23.76 -8.54 -1.94
C PRO A 168 -23.93 -10.07 -1.94
N HIS A 169 -24.23 -10.68 -3.10
CA HIS A 169 -24.55 -12.11 -3.27
C HIS A 169 -23.37 -12.86 -3.90
N TYR A 170 -23.27 -14.16 -3.61
CA TYR A 170 -22.28 -15.05 -4.23
C TYR A 170 -22.57 -15.34 -5.71
N LEU A 171 -23.86 -15.43 -6.05
CA LEU A 171 -24.36 -15.54 -7.42
C LEU A 171 -25.72 -14.87 -7.47
N ALA A 172 -25.91 -13.93 -8.38
CA ALA A 172 -27.18 -13.23 -8.54
C ALA A 172 -27.33 -12.66 -9.94
N ASP A 173 -28.53 -12.74 -10.48
CA ASP A 173 -28.91 -11.89 -11.60
C ASP A 173 -29.27 -10.49 -11.07
N PHE A 174 -29.05 -9.46 -11.88
CA PHE A 174 -29.40 -8.11 -11.48
C PHE A 174 -29.92 -7.30 -12.66
N THR A 175 -30.70 -6.28 -12.32
CA THR A 175 -31.20 -5.27 -13.27
C THR A 175 -31.04 -3.89 -12.65
N PHE A 176 -30.72 -2.90 -13.47
CA PHE A 176 -30.72 -1.51 -13.05
C PHE A 176 -32.11 -0.88 -13.19
N GLY A 177 -32.45 -0.03 -12.23
CA GLY A 177 -33.56 0.90 -12.33
C GLY A 177 -33.17 2.17 -13.09
N ASP A 178 -33.79 3.30 -12.73
CA ASP A 178 -33.50 4.61 -13.32
C ASP A 178 -32.19 5.17 -12.76
N LEU A 179 -31.07 4.88 -13.44
CA LEU A 179 -29.73 5.36 -13.09
C LEU A 179 -29.61 6.86 -13.29
N ASP A 180 -30.17 7.40 -14.36
CA ASP A 180 -30.10 8.83 -14.71
C ASP A 180 -30.88 9.67 -13.69
N GLY A 181 -32.10 9.27 -13.37
CA GLY A 181 -32.92 9.94 -12.36
C GLY A 181 -32.28 9.87 -10.96
N TRP A 182 -31.65 8.73 -10.62
CA TRP A 182 -30.93 8.60 -9.37
C TRP A 182 -29.71 9.53 -9.32
N ALA A 183 -28.90 9.57 -10.38
CA ALA A 183 -27.72 10.44 -10.47
C ALA A 183 -28.13 11.92 -10.42
N ALA A 184 -29.20 12.32 -11.15
CA ALA A 184 -29.71 13.68 -11.15
C ALA A 184 -30.21 14.14 -9.77
N GLY A 185 -30.65 13.21 -8.93
CA GLY A 185 -31.02 13.47 -7.52
C GLY A 185 -29.85 13.80 -6.60
N HIS A 186 -28.60 13.61 -7.04
CA HIS A 186 -27.38 13.80 -6.25
C HIS A 186 -26.40 14.71 -7.00
N ARG A 187 -26.48 16.02 -6.74
CA ARG A 187 -25.67 17.04 -7.44
C ARG A 187 -24.14 16.82 -7.36
N GLN A 188 -23.67 15.95 -6.46
CA GLN A 188 -22.26 15.59 -6.27
C GLN A 188 -21.83 14.43 -7.17
N ILE A 189 -22.77 13.77 -7.86
CA ILE A 189 -22.49 12.68 -8.80
C ILE A 189 -22.37 13.27 -10.20
N ASP A 190 -21.25 12.97 -10.87
CA ASP A 190 -20.98 13.41 -12.23
C ASP A 190 -21.43 12.35 -13.25
N ALA A 191 -21.28 11.06 -12.92
CA ALA A 191 -21.63 9.95 -13.80
C ALA A 191 -21.85 8.65 -13.05
N VAL A 192 -22.69 7.80 -13.63
CA VAL A 192 -22.77 6.36 -13.32
C VAL A 192 -22.31 5.62 -14.56
N ILE A 193 -21.36 4.70 -14.40
CA ILE A 193 -20.76 3.91 -15.48
C ILE A 193 -21.15 2.45 -15.26
N THR A 194 -21.63 1.79 -16.31
CA THR A 194 -22.02 0.39 -16.36
C THR A 194 -21.22 -0.36 -17.41
N ALA A 195 -21.44 -1.65 -17.55
CA ALA A 195 -20.85 -2.44 -18.63
C ALA A 195 -21.17 -1.89 -20.03
N ALA A 196 -22.34 -1.27 -20.20
CA ALA A 196 -22.79 -0.67 -21.47
C ALA A 196 -21.93 0.53 -21.92
N ASP A 197 -21.22 1.18 -20.98
CA ASP A 197 -20.39 2.35 -21.25
C ASP A 197 -18.95 1.96 -21.67
N ILE A 198 -18.62 0.65 -21.64
CA ILE A 198 -17.29 0.15 -22.01
C ILE A 198 -17.20 0.08 -23.53
N ALA A 199 -16.40 0.98 -24.13
CA ALA A 199 -16.25 1.08 -25.57
C ALA A 199 -15.49 -0.12 -26.21
N GLY A 200 -14.77 -0.90 -25.42
CA GLY A 200 -13.99 -2.06 -25.88
C GLY A 200 -14.62 -3.39 -25.48
N THR A 201 -13.81 -4.45 -25.50
CA THR A 201 -14.24 -5.77 -24.99
C THR A 201 -14.27 -5.74 -23.48
N ASN A 202 -15.44 -5.97 -22.89
CA ASN A 202 -15.63 -6.07 -21.44
C ASN A 202 -15.19 -7.46 -20.91
N ALA A 203 -13.93 -7.83 -21.21
CA ALA A 203 -13.36 -9.07 -20.72
C ALA A 203 -11.83 -8.94 -20.65
N PHE A 204 -11.24 -9.44 -19.60
CA PHE A 204 -9.81 -9.53 -19.43
C PHE A 204 -9.38 -10.84 -18.79
N GLY A 205 -8.12 -11.21 -18.93
CA GLY A 205 -7.49 -12.37 -18.34
C GLY A 205 -6.06 -12.50 -18.83
N VAL A 206 -5.21 -13.11 -18.04
CA VAL A 206 -3.77 -13.28 -18.36
C VAL A 206 -3.58 -14.38 -19.39
N ILE A 207 -4.45 -15.40 -19.41
CA ILE A 207 -4.38 -16.54 -20.34
C ILE A 207 -5.51 -16.37 -21.37
N PRO A 208 -5.21 -16.13 -22.66
CA PRO A 208 -6.22 -15.77 -23.66
C PRO A 208 -7.47 -16.68 -23.71
N PRO A 209 -7.39 -18.03 -23.63
CA PRO A 209 -8.58 -18.87 -23.65
C PRO A 209 -9.50 -18.71 -22.43
N PHE A 210 -8.98 -18.08 -21.35
CA PHE A 210 -9.68 -17.85 -20.09
C PHE A 210 -9.82 -16.37 -19.77
N ALA A 211 -9.74 -15.51 -20.77
CA ALA A 211 -9.97 -14.07 -20.64
C ALA A 211 -11.48 -13.79 -20.64
N ASP A 212 -12.16 -14.17 -19.58
CA ASP A 212 -13.62 -14.16 -19.44
C ASP A 212 -14.13 -13.33 -18.25
N GLN A 213 -13.24 -12.63 -17.54
CA GLN A 213 -13.62 -11.77 -16.42
C GLN A 213 -14.01 -10.38 -16.94
N PRO A 214 -15.27 -9.93 -16.76
CA PRO A 214 -15.65 -8.58 -17.11
C PRO A 214 -15.07 -7.56 -16.11
N ALA A 215 -14.80 -6.36 -16.59
CA ALA A 215 -14.47 -5.23 -15.73
C ALA A 215 -15.70 -4.80 -14.90
N LEU A 216 -16.88 -4.79 -15.53
CA LEU A 216 -18.17 -4.63 -14.89
C LEU A 216 -19.10 -5.75 -15.35
N ALA A 217 -19.76 -6.44 -14.43
CA ALA A 217 -20.64 -7.56 -14.74
C ALA A 217 -21.85 -7.10 -15.56
N GLU A 218 -22.35 -7.99 -16.44
CA GLU A 218 -23.53 -7.76 -17.28
C GLU A 218 -24.63 -8.73 -16.88
N GLY A 219 -25.70 -8.21 -16.25
CA GLY A 219 -26.90 -8.97 -15.90
C GLY A 219 -26.73 -10.04 -14.84
N THR A 220 -25.54 -10.62 -14.67
CA THR A 220 -25.25 -11.64 -13.65
C THR A 220 -23.94 -11.32 -12.93
N ALA A 221 -23.99 -11.23 -11.62
CA ALA A 221 -22.81 -11.18 -10.75
C ALA A 221 -22.48 -12.63 -10.32
N ARG A 222 -21.24 -13.06 -10.59
CA ARG A 222 -20.78 -14.45 -10.46
C ARG A 222 -20.09 -14.73 -9.12
N PHE A 223 -19.76 -13.67 -8.36
CA PHE A 223 -19.18 -13.79 -7.03
C PHE A 223 -19.52 -12.57 -6.17
N ARG A 224 -19.49 -12.77 -4.86
CA ARG A 224 -19.71 -11.69 -3.90
C ARG A 224 -18.59 -10.67 -3.99
N GLY A 225 -18.97 -9.41 -4.22
CA GLY A 225 -18.03 -8.31 -4.42
C GLY A 225 -17.72 -8.00 -5.88
N GLU A 226 -18.27 -8.74 -6.86
CA GLU A 226 -18.14 -8.39 -8.27
C GLU A 226 -18.75 -7.01 -8.55
N ALA A 227 -18.02 -6.16 -9.28
CA ALA A 227 -18.45 -4.82 -9.60
C ALA A 227 -19.50 -4.85 -10.73
N VAL A 228 -20.60 -4.15 -10.55
CA VAL A 228 -21.69 -4.05 -11.54
C VAL A 228 -21.83 -2.66 -12.12
N ALA A 229 -21.44 -1.62 -11.36
CA ALA A 229 -21.43 -0.23 -11.81
C ALA A 229 -20.34 0.56 -11.06
N LEU A 230 -19.99 1.73 -11.60
CA LEU A 230 -19.13 2.72 -10.95
C LEU A 230 -19.90 4.01 -10.79
N VAL A 231 -19.79 4.63 -9.63
CA VAL A 231 -20.29 6.00 -9.35
C VAL A 231 -19.09 6.91 -9.32
N VAL A 232 -19.11 7.97 -10.13
CA VAL A 232 -18.06 8.99 -10.23
C VAL A 232 -18.60 10.30 -9.69
N GLY A 233 -17.85 10.97 -8.83
CA GLY A 233 -18.33 12.22 -8.26
C GLY A 233 -17.35 12.95 -7.37
N ASP A 234 -17.86 13.94 -6.64
CA ASP A 234 -17.10 14.72 -5.67
C ASP A 234 -16.41 13.83 -4.65
N ALA A 235 -15.11 14.01 -4.48
CA ALA A 235 -14.29 13.10 -3.70
C ALA A 235 -14.64 13.11 -2.20
N ASP A 236 -14.86 14.30 -1.62
CA ASP A 236 -15.14 14.44 -0.20
C ASP A 236 -16.51 13.87 0.17
N TRP A 237 -17.49 14.15 -0.69
CA TRP A 237 -18.84 13.61 -0.49
C TRP A 237 -18.87 12.09 -0.74
N LEU A 238 -18.35 11.63 -1.87
CA LEU A 238 -18.46 10.23 -2.29
C LEU A 238 -17.66 9.27 -1.37
N ALA A 239 -16.60 9.75 -0.73
CA ALA A 239 -15.83 8.94 0.24
C ALA A 239 -16.69 8.43 1.40
N GLY A 240 -17.63 9.25 1.90
CA GLY A 240 -18.52 8.93 3.00
C GLY A 240 -19.96 8.62 2.63
N ALA A 241 -20.33 8.70 1.35
CA ALA A 241 -21.72 8.55 0.92
C ALA A 241 -22.28 7.15 1.17
N ASP A 242 -23.51 7.08 1.65
CA ASP A 242 -24.30 5.85 1.65
C ASP A 242 -24.87 5.60 0.25
N LEU A 243 -24.41 4.52 -0.37
CA LEU A 243 -24.87 4.09 -1.70
C LEU A 243 -25.85 2.90 -1.65
N SER A 244 -26.41 2.58 -0.48
CA SER A 244 -27.37 1.48 -0.32
C SER A 244 -28.65 1.68 -1.14
N GLY A 245 -29.03 2.95 -1.41
CA GLY A 245 -30.15 3.33 -2.27
C GLY A 245 -29.84 3.34 -3.77
N PHE A 246 -28.69 2.83 -4.21
CA PHE A 246 -28.37 2.72 -5.64
C PHE A 246 -29.41 1.84 -6.35
N PRO A 247 -29.95 2.24 -7.51
CA PRO A 247 -31.09 1.57 -8.14
C PRO A 247 -30.66 0.30 -8.86
N VAL A 248 -30.36 -0.75 -8.10
CA VAL A 248 -30.10 -2.11 -8.57
C VAL A 248 -31.02 -3.09 -7.85
N THR A 249 -31.65 -3.96 -8.61
CA THR A 249 -32.48 -5.06 -8.08
C THR A 249 -31.74 -6.38 -8.27
N TRP A 250 -31.63 -7.13 -7.19
CA TRP A 250 -30.90 -8.40 -7.15
C TRP A 250 -31.87 -9.57 -7.09
N GLN A 251 -31.61 -10.60 -7.88
CA GLN A 251 -32.23 -11.92 -7.78
C GLN A 251 -31.17 -12.94 -7.42
N ALA A 252 -31.03 -13.24 -6.12
CA ALA A 252 -30.07 -14.23 -5.65
C ALA A 252 -30.36 -15.61 -6.25
N ARG A 253 -29.27 -16.31 -6.62
CA ARG A 253 -29.31 -17.68 -7.15
C ARG A 253 -28.54 -18.60 -6.21
N GLU A 254 -28.79 -19.92 -6.34
CA GLU A 254 -28.01 -20.91 -5.63
C GLU A 254 -26.55 -20.90 -6.11
N ALA A 255 -25.61 -20.80 -5.18
CA ALA A 255 -24.20 -20.74 -5.46
C ALA A 255 -23.47 -21.93 -4.84
N ALA A 256 -22.64 -22.61 -5.61
CA ALA A 256 -21.80 -23.70 -5.11
C ALA A 256 -20.56 -23.10 -4.40
N ILE A 257 -20.70 -22.77 -3.11
CA ILE A 257 -19.62 -22.15 -2.30
C ILE A 257 -18.79 -23.19 -1.53
N GLU A 258 -19.25 -24.44 -1.51
CA GLU A 258 -18.55 -25.55 -0.88
C GLU A 258 -17.94 -26.47 -1.93
N VAL A 259 -16.74 -27.02 -1.65
CA VAL A 259 -16.03 -27.93 -2.59
C VAL A 259 -16.90 -29.16 -2.96
N ALA A 260 -17.63 -29.71 -1.99
CA ALA A 260 -18.50 -30.84 -2.23
C ALA A 260 -19.64 -30.49 -3.19
N ALA A 261 -20.30 -29.35 -3.00
CA ALA A 261 -21.34 -28.84 -3.88
C ALA A 261 -20.85 -28.51 -5.30
N ALA A 262 -19.62 -28.03 -5.43
CA ALA A 262 -19.02 -27.70 -6.72
C ALA A 262 -18.59 -28.90 -7.55
N ARG A 263 -18.54 -30.12 -6.94
CA ARG A 263 -18.21 -31.41 -7.61
C ARG A 263 -19.42 -32.21 -8.01
N ALA A 264 -20.59 -31.87 -7.52
CA ALA A 264 -21.86 -32.51 -7.84
C ALA A 264 -22.44 -31.92 -9.14
#